data_13238ff39d4ddecbbb1eec5aad3ae04f
#
_entry.id   13238ff39d4ddecbbb1eec5aad3ae04f
#
_cell.length_a   1.000
_cell.length_b   1.000
_cell.length_c   1.000
_cell.angle_alpha   90.00
_cell.angle_beta   90.00
_cell.angle_gamma   90.00
#
_symmetry.space_group_name_H-M   'P 1'
#
loop_
_entity.id
_entity.type
_entity.pdbx_description
1 polymer ?
#
loop_
_entity_poly.entity_id
_entity_poly.type
_entity_poly.pdbx_seq_one_letter_code
_entity_poly.pdbx_strand_id
1 'polypeptide(L)'
;LRATLWLSAPALGVLLVLVASGALALVPALLGALATVVGVGLLLARHFRAVAALRGYVDRLRSLWNEEGELPSPPAVDSPGLDPALGQAIADTARERQARRKELRAVVAGNEAVLSGLPDPLLLIDSAGRVVGANPAAKSLFSDRVVGRDLATVLRHPDLLQTVDGVLAGGDDREIDFTATSGEIEQHFSARVARLPARGPDGAVAVCSLHDVTTIKRAEQMRADFVANASHELRTPLSSLLGFIETLQGAAKEDTDARERFLEIMQREAQRMSHLVEDLLSLSRIELDEHTPPTDRAQIKRVLERVQSAAEIRAQKKNMTVELAVEGDPSVIGDADQLTQVFQNLVDNAVKYGRQGTPIRLEAGPADRATGRPSRRARRGVAVAVIDRGEGIPRKHIPRLTERFYRVDTARSRELGGTGLGLAIVKHIVNRHRGQLEIDSTPGEGSRFTVYLPGAEGGSDGAELPREQAAQ
;
A
#
# COMPACT_ATOMS: atom_id res chain seq x y z
N LEU A 1 -44.49 63.42 -5.41
CA LEU A 1 -45.19 64.68 -5.49
C LEU A 1 -44.24 65.87 -5.55
N ARG A 2 -43.26 66.05 -4.63
CA ARG A 2 -42.29 67.17 -4.66
C ARG A 2 -41.47 67.20 -5.96
N ALA A 3 -40.95 66.11 -6.42
CA ALA A 3 -40.18 66.00 -7.67
C ALA A 3 -41.07 66.31 -8.90
N THR A 4 -42.30 65.83 -8.90
CA THR A 4 -43.27 66.14 -9.99
C THR A 4 -43.53 67.63 -10.10
N LEU A 5 -43.78 68.30 -9.00
CA LEU A 5 -44.03 69.76 -8.93
C LEU A 5 -42.78 70.55 -9.38
N TRP A 6 -41.56 70.14 -8.95
CA TRP A 6 -40.34 70.82 -9.36
C TRP A 6 -40.05 70.71 -10.85
N LEU A 7 -40.20 69.47 -11.44
CA LEU A 7 -39.95 69.22 -12.86
C LEU A 7 -41.06 69.85 -13.77
N SER A 8 -42.27 70.01 -13.28
CA SER A 8 -43.35 70.70 -14.00
C SER A 8 -43.33 72.21 -13.85
N ALA A 9 -42.58 72.77 -12.89
CA ALA A 9 -42.56 74.23 -12.57
C ALA A 9 -42.22 75.12 -13.78
N PRO A 10 -41.23 74.77 -14.69
CA PRO A 10 -40.99 75.63 -15.84
C PRO A 10 -42.19 75.69 -16.81
N ALA A 11 -42.86 74.59 -17.08
CA ALA A 11 -44.01 74.50 -17.94
C ALA A 11 -45.23 75.21 -17.32
N LEU A 12 -45.44 75.09 -16.01
CA LEU A 12 -46.44 75.80 -15.28
C LEU A 12 -46.19 77.29 -15.25
N GLY A 13 -44.94 77.76 -15.16
CA GLY A 13 -44.49 79.11 -15.26
C GLY A 13 -44.87 79.75 -16.64
N VAL A 14 -44.56 79.04 -17.74
CA VAL A 14 -44.94 79.48 -19.05
C VAL A 14 -46.44 79.58 -19.24
N LEU A 15 -47.20 78.62 -18.77
CA LEU A 15 -48.68 78.70 -18.81
C LEU A 15 -49.22 79.87 -18.02
N LEU A 16 -48.63 80.15 -16.88
CA LEU A 16 -49.07 81.33 -16.03
C LEU A 16 -48.76 82.64 -16.75
N VAL A 17 -47.63 82.79 -17.40
CA VAL A 17 -47.28 83.99 -18.21
C VAL A 17 -48.23 84.15 -19.38
N LEU A 18 -48.61 83.08 -20.09
CA LEU A 18 -49.53 83.09 -21.21
C LEU A 18 -50.96 83.49 -20.76
N VAL A 19 -51.41 83.12 -19.59
CA VAL A 19 -52.65 83.58 -19.02
C VAL A 19 -52.57 85.07 -18.62
N ALA A 20 -51.49 85.50 -17.98
CA ALA A 20 -51.27 86.83 -17.52
C ALA A 20 -51.22 87.88 -18.71
N SER A 21 -50.66 87.41 -19.85
CA SER A 21 -50.59 88.23 -21.09
C SER A 21 -51.90 88.25 -21.93
N GLY A 22 -52.90 87.51 -21.49
CA GLY A 22 -54.19 87.42 -22.21
C GLY A 22 -54.09 86.50 -23.50
N ALA A 23 -52.97 85.85 -23.74
CA ALA A 23 -52.76 84.98 -24.90
C ALA A 23 -53.50 83.63 -24.76
N LEU A 24 -53.88 83.22 -23.54
CA LEU A 24 -54.52 81.91 -23.28
C LEU A 24 -55.65 82.09 -22.27
N ALA A 25 -56.84 81.54 -22.55
CA ALA A 25 -57.98 81.57 -21.63
C ALA A 25 -57.68 80.64 -20.37
N LEU A 26 -58.25 81.02 -19.23
CA LEU A 26 -57.95 80.35 -17.94
C LEU A 26 -58.29 78.87 -17.94
N VAL A 27 -59.40 78.48 -18.55
CA VAL A 27 -59.81 77.03 -18.56
C VAL A 27 -58.83 76.14 -19.36
N PRO A 28 -58.42 76.42 -20.58
CA PRO A 28 -57.41 75.61 -21.29
C PRO A 28 -56.02 75.64 -20.63
N ALA A 29 -55.68 76.77 -19.94
CA ALA A 29 -54.42 76.83 -19.18
C ALA A 29 -54.43 75.89 -17.97
N LEU A 30 -55.53 75.83 -17.23
CA LEU A 30 -55.69 74.89 -16.10
C LEU A 30 -55.66 73.42 -16.57
N LEU A 31 -56.29 73.09 -17.70
CA LEU A 31 -56.26 71.75 -18.30
C LEU A 31 -54.85 71.41 -18.76
N GLY A 32 -54.12 72.31 -19.36
CA GLY A 32 -52.71 72.12 -19.76
C GLY A 32 -51.79 71.92 -18.56
N ALA A 33 -52.00 72.72 -17.49
CA ALA A 33 -51.24 72.54 -16.23
C ALA A 33 -51.51 71.19 -15.60
N LEU A 34 -52.76 70.75 -15.51
CA LEU A 34 -53.14 69.44 -14.98
C LEU A 34 -52.54 68.32 -15.83
N ALA A 35 -52.66 68.41 -17.14
CA ALA A 35 -52.06 67.40 -18.07
C ALA A 35 -50.56 67.33 -17.94
N THR A 36 -49.83 68.42 -17.77
CA THR A 36 -48.41 68.50 -17.54
C THR A 36 -47.99 67.84 -16.23
N VAL A 37 -48.70 68.20 -15.14
CA VAL A 37 -48.40 67.59 -13.82
C VAL A 37 -48.68 66.08 -13.81
N VAL A 38 -49.76 65.62 -14.41
CA VAL A 38 -50.13 64.22 -14.51
C VAL A 38 -49.12 63.49 -15.40
N GLY A 39 -48.75 64.05 -16.56
CA GLY A 39 -47.76 63.46 -17.50
C GLY A 39 -46.40 63.30 -16.86
N VAL A 40 -45.86 64.35 -16.20
CA VAL A 40 -44.61 64.32 -15.47
C VAL A 40 -44.70 63.34 -14.30
N GLY A 41 -45.84 63.33 -13.59
CA GLY A 41 -46.05 62.35 -12.51
C GLY A 41 -46.01 60.89 -12.95
N LEU A 42 -46.63 60.57 -14.10
CA LEU A 42 -46.61 59.21 -14.66
C LEU A 42 -45.20 58.79 -15.12
N LEU A 43 -44.45 59.70 -15.76
CA LEU A 43 -43.10 59.49 -16.20
C LEU A 43 -42.16 59.22 -15.00
N LEU A 44 -42.26 60.04 -13.97
CA LEU A 44 -41.51 59.86 -12.73
C LEU A 44 -41.85 58.52 -12.03
N ALA A 45 -43.16 58.21 -11.95
CA ALA A 45 -43.62 56.97 -11.35
C ALA A 45 -43.09 55.75 -12.08
N ARG A 46 -42.99 55.78 -13.45
CA ARG A 46 -42.32 54.72 -14.24
C ARG A 46 -40.83 54.68 -13.92
N HIS A 47 -40.16 55.84 -13.90
CA HIS A 47 -38.72 55.91 -13.59
C HIS A 47 -38.39 55.32 -12.21
N PHE A 48 -39.09 55.77 -11.15
CA PHE A 48 -38.86 55.28 -9.80
C PHE A 48 -39.17 53.78 -9.65
N ARG A 49 -40.19 53.24 -10.35
CA ARG A 49 -40.50 51.83 -10.36
C ARG A 49 -39.36 51.01 -11.03
N ALA A 50 -38.83 51.49 -12.16
CA ALA A 50 -37.71 50.84 -12.84
C ALA A 50 -36.43 50.83 -11.97
N VAL A 51 -36.08 51.94 -11.34
CA VAL A 51 -34.95 52.03 -10.41
C VAL A 51 -35.14 51.12 -9.19
N ALA A 52 -36.34 51.07 -8.62
CA ALA A 52 -36.66 50.18 -7.48
C ALA A 52 -36.55 48.69 -7.88
N ALA A 53 -37.00 48.33 -9.10
CA ALA A 53 -36.88 46.97 -9.65
C ALA A 53 -35.41 46.57 -9.85
N LEU A 54 -34.58 47.45 -10.41
CA LEU A 54 -33.13 47.23 -10.57
C LEU A 54 -32.44 47.09 -9.21
N ARG A 55 -32.78 47.98 -8.25
CA ARG A 55 -32.23 47.88 -6.89
C ARG A 55 -32.58 46.54 -6.24
N GLY A 56 -33.84 46.13 -6.28
CA GLY A 56 -34.30 44.86 -5.74
C GLY A 56 -33.66 43.66 -6.45
N TYR A 57 -33.34 43.80 -7.75
CA TYR A 57 -32.60 42.78 -8.48
C TYR A 57 -31.14 42.65 -7.99
N VAL A 58 -30.44 43.77 -7.83
CA VAL A 58 -29.05 43.78 -7.31
C VAL A 58 -29.03 43.25 -5.85
N ASP A 59 -30.01 43.60 -5.02
CA ASP A 59 -30.07 43.05 -3.66
C ASP A 59 -30.30 41.54 -3.64
N ARG A 60 -31.14 41.00 -4.53
CA ARG A 60 -31.31 39.55 -4.73
C ARG A 60 -30.02 38.90 -5.25
N LEU A 61 -29.30 39.50 -6.21
CA LEU A 61 -28.00 39.02 -6.65
C LEU A 61 -26.98 38.96 -5.51
N ARG A 62 -27.02 39.96 -4.60
CA ARG A 62 -26.15 39.98 -3.41
C ARG A 62 -26.48 38.86 -2.41
N SER A 63 -27.77 38.60 -2.13
CA SER A 63 -28.15 37.51 -1.23
C SER A 63 -27.79 36.14 -1.75
N LEU A 64 -27.87 35.92 -3.07
CA LEU A 64 -27.49 34.69 -3.74
C LEU A 64 -25.98 34.56 -3.99
N TRP A 65 -25.17 35.55 -3.60
CA TRP A 65 -23.75 35.59 -3.86
C TRP A 65 -22.95 34.39 -3.28
N ASN A 66 -23.46 33.81 -2.18
CA ASN A 66 -22.86 32.68 -1.51
C ASN A 66 -23.56 31.34 -1.80
N GLU A 67 -24.73 31.37 -2.45
CA GLU A 67 -25.54 30.21 -2.75
C GLU A 67 -25.33 29.76 -4.20
N GLU A 68 -25.32 28.44 -4.44
CA GLU A 68 -25.26 27.83 -5.76
C GLU A 68 -26.69 27.75 -6.33
N GLY A 69 -27.25 28.88 -6.72
CA GLY A 69 -28.59 28.97 -7.30
C GLY A 69 -28.61 29.55 -8.72
N GLU A 70 -29.72 29.33 -9.45
CA GLU A 70 -29.96 30.04 -10.69
C GLU A 70 -30.10 31.54 -10.43
N LEU A 71 -29.37 32.32 -11.25
CA LEU A 71 -29.51 33.79 -11.18
C LEU A 71 -30.90 34.21 -11.58
N PRO A 72 -31.53 35.11 -10.83
CA PRO A 72 -32.85 35.61 -11.15
C PRO A 72 -32.84 36.33 -12.51
N SER A 73 -33.96 36.26 -13.23
CA SER A 73 -34.13 36.97 -14.49
C SER A 73 -34.03 38.48 -14.30
N PRO A 74 -33.33 39.21 -15.18
CA PRO A 74 -33.20 40.65 -15.10
C PRO A 74 -34.57 41.32 -15.29
N PRO A 75 -34.90 42.40 -14.53
CA PRO A 75 -36.10 43.14 -14.73
C PRO A 75 -36.08 43.90 -16.06
N ALA A 76 -37.21 43.97 -16.73
CA ALA A 76 -37.37 44.85 -17.87
C ALA A 76 -37.29 46.34 -17.42
N VAL A 77 -36.34 47.07 -18.01
CA VAL A 77 -36.15 48.48 -17.73
C VAL A 77 -36.89 49.28 -18.81
N ASP A 78 -38.13 49.71 -18.53
CA ASP A 78 -38.92 50.54 -19.43
C ASP A 78 -39.15 51.89 -18.75
N SER A 79 -38.17 52.78 -18.89
CA SER A 79 -38.25 54.14 -18.35
C SER A 79 -37.44 55.12 -19.20
N PRO A 80 -38.01 56.31 -19.49
CA PRO A 80 -37.24 57.37 -20.14
C PRO A 80 -35.99 57.73 -19.31
N GLY A 81 -34.82 57.78 -19.96
CA GLY A 81 -33.57 58.16 -19.31
C GLY A 81 -32.80 57.00 -18.65
N LEU A 82 -33.30 55.78 -18.71
CA LEU A 82 -32.53 54.56 -18.34
C LEU A 82 -32.34 53.70 -19.58
N ASP A 83 -31.10 53.18 -19.75
CA ASP A 83 -30.81 52.24 -20.82
C ASP A 83 -31.59 50.92 -20.63
N PRO A 84 -32.44 50.52 -21.57
CA PRO A 84 -33.15 49.24 -21.49
C PRO A 84 -32.23 48.04 -21.30
N ALA A 85 -30.96 48.10 -21.80
CA ALA A 85 -29.98 47.05 -21.66
C ALA A 85 -29.32 46.97 -20.30
N LEU A 86 -29.53 47.93 -19.38
CA LEU A 86 -28.85 47.98 -18.09
C LEU A 86 -29.11 46.74 -17.22
N GLY A 87 -30.37 46.27 -17.19
CA GLY A 87 -30.74 45.04 -16.47
C GLY A 87 -29.97 43.81 -16.99
N GLN A 88 -29.86 43.71 -18.33
CA GLN A 88 -29.17 42.64 -18.99
C GLN A 88 -27.65 42.70 -18.74
N ALA A 89 -27.03 43.87 -18.83
CA ALA A 89 -25.60 44.07 -18.56
C ALA A 89 -25.19 43.66 -17.10
N ILE A 90 -26.06 43.99 -16.12
CA ILE A 90 -25.85 43.53 -14.73
C ILE A 90 -25.96 42.02 -14.63
N ALA A 91 -26.94 41.39 -15.31
CA ALA A 91 -27.10 39.94 -15.32
C ALA A 91 -25.90 39.22 -15.98
N ASP A 92 -25.40 39.74 -17.09
CA ASP A 92 -24.25 39.17 -17.81
C ASP A 92 -22.97 39.25 -16.94
N THR A 93 -22.73 40.39 -16.29
CA THR A 93 -21.60 40.53 -15.35
C THR A 93 -21.72 39.55 -14.17
N ALA A 94 -22.92 39.33 -13.67
CA ALA A 94 -23.17 38.40 -12.57
C ALA A 94 -22.90 36.94 -13.02
N ARG A 95 -23.37 36.56 -14.21
CA ARG A 95 -23.13 35.23 -14.82
C ARG A 95 -21.64 34.98 -15.03
N GLU A 96 -20.93 35.93 -15.60
CA GLU A 96 -19.48 35.82 -15.85
C GLU A 96 -18.71 35.63 -14.54
N ARG A 97 -19.03 36.39 -13.50
CA ARG A 97 -18.42 36.22 -12.17
C ARG A 97 -18.73 34.85 -11.55
N GLN A 98 -19.98 34.38 -11.67
CA GLN A 98 -20.39 33.08 -11.17
C GLN A 98 -19.64 31.94 -11.91
N ALA A 99 -19.53 32.02 -13.24
CA ALA A 99 -18.79 31.06 -14.05
C ALA A 99 -17.33 31.00 -13.64
N ARG A 100 -16.66 32.14 -13.49
CA ARG A 100 -15.27 32.23 -13.08
C ARG A 100 -15.01 31.65 -11.66
N ARG A 101 -15.98 31.92 -10.76
CA ARG A 101 -15.91 31.36 -9.40
C ARG A 101 -16.08 29.84 -9.37
N LYS A 102 -17.00 29.30 -10.21
CA LYS A 102 -17.21 27.88 -10.37
C LYS A 102 -15.96 27.20 -10.97
N GLU A 103 -15.34 27.83 -11.96
CA GLU A 103 -14.07 27.35 -12.55
C GLU A 103 -12.94 27.30 -11.51
N LEU A 104 -12.75 28.38 -10.73
CA LEU A 104 -11.74 28.40 -9.66
C LEU A 104 -11.99 27.33 -8.61
N ARG A 105 -13.25 27.13 -8.19
CA ARG A 105 -13.60 26.05 -7.24
C ARG A 105 -13.33 24.67 -7.82
N ALA A 106 -13.64 24.45 -9.11
CA ALA A 106 -13.37 23.20 -9.78
C ALA A 106 -11.86 22.90 -9.84
N VAL A 107 -11.03 23.91 -10.11
CA VAL A 107 -9.56 23.77 -10.10
C VAL A 107 -9.04 23.43 -8.70
N VAL A 108 -9.53 24.12 -7.67
CA VAL A 108 -9.13 23.83 -6.28
C VAL A 108 -9.56 22.43 -5.87
N ALA A 109 -10.82 22.05 -6.12
CA ALA A 109 -11.31 20.70 -5.82
C ALA A 109 -10.56 19.62 -6.60
N GLY A 110 -10.20 19.90 -7.87
CA GLY A 110 -9.38 19.01 -8.67
C GLY A 110 -7.99 18.79 -8.09
N ASN A 111 -7.32 19.86 -7.65
CA ASN A 111 -6.01 19.74 -6.99
C ASN A 111 -6.09 18.98 -5.67
N GLU A 112 -7.13 19.23 -4.84
CA GLU A 112 -7.35 18.47 -3.61
C GLU A 112 -7.63 16.99 -3.89
N ALA A 113 -8.40 16.68 -4.94
CA ALA A 113 -8.65 15.29 -5.34
C ALA A 113 -7.37 14.57 -5.76
N VAL A 114 -6.49 15.23 -6.53
CA VAL A 114 -5.18 14.68 -6.93
C VAL A 114 -4.31 14.42 -5.69
N LEU A 115 -4.16 15.37 -4.79
CA LEU A 115 -3.38 15.20 -3.56
C LEU A 115 -3.96 14.11 -2.66
N SER A 116 -5.28 13.96 -2.63
CA SER A 116 -5.97 12.93 -1.85
C SER A 116 -5.82 11.53 -2.46
N GLY A 117 -5.63 11.43 -3.77
CA GLY A 117 -5.41 10.17 -4.48
C GLY A 117 -3.97 9.64 -4.39
N LEU A 118 -3.02 10.44 -3.90
CA LEU A 118 -1.64 9.99 -3.75
C LEU A 118 -1.52 9.04 -2.55
N PRO A 119 -0.97 7.82 -2.76
CA PRO A 119 -0.80 6.84 -1.68
C PRO A 119 0.30 7.23 -0.69
N ASP A 120 1.30 8.00 -1.15
CA ASP A 120 2.42 8.43 -0.33
C ASP A 120 2.03 9.61 0.58
N PRO A 121 2.42 9.59 1.87
CA PRO A 121 2.27 10.70 2.77
C PRO A 121 2.97 11.96 2.24
N LEU A 122 2.24 13.08 2.19
CA LEU A 122 2.73 14.34 1.69
C LEU A 122 2.44 15.45 2.70
N LEU A 123 3.48 16.19 3.08
CA LEU A 123 3.43 17.31 4.01
C LEU A 123 3.84 18.59 3.30
N LEU A 124 3.07 19.66 3.48
CA LEU A 124 3.42 21.02 3.05
C LEU A 124 3.98 21.77 4.23
N ILE A 125 5.11 22.45 4.04
CA ILE A 125 5.92 23.05 5.11
C ILE A 125 6.07 24.54 4.83
N ASP A 126 5.86 25.38 5.86
CA ASP A 126 6.10 26.83 5.80
C ASP A 126 7.58 27.18 6.02
N SER A 127 7.91 28.48 5.90
CA SER A 127 9.27 28.98 6.11
C SER A 127 9.78 28.84 7.56
N ALA A 128 8.91 28.55 8.52
CA ALA A 128 9.24 28.33 9.93
C ALA A 128 9.35 26.83 10.29
N GLY A 129 9.28 25.93 9.30
CA GLY A 129 9.36 24.48 9.54
C GLY A 129 8.06 23.86 10.07
N ARG A 130 6.91 24.54 9.98
CA ARG A 130 5.63 24.04 10.45
C ARG A 130 4.87 23.39 9.30
N VAL A 131 4.15 22.31 9.61
CA VAL A 131 3.27 21.65 8.67
C VAL A 131 2.00 22.50 8.48
N VAL A 132 1.82 23.05 7.29
CA VAL A 132 0.64 23.85 6.91
C VAL A 132 -0.39 23.08 6.09
N GLY A 133 0.00 21.93 5.53
CA GLY A 133 -0.89 21.05 4.79
C GLY A 133 -0.45 19.60 4.85
N ALA A 134 -1.39 18.67 4.73
CA ALA A 134 -1.13 17.25 4.73
C ALA A 134 -2.22 16.52 3.92
N ASN A 135 -1.83 15.57 3.06
CA ASN A 135 -2.78 14.72 2.36
C ASN A 135 -3.38 13.64 3.31
N PRO A 136 -4.41 12.90 2.91
CA PRO A 136 -5.01 11.86 3.73
C PRO A 136 -4.03 10.77 4.17
N ALA A 137 -3.07 10.37 3.32
CA ALA A 137 -2.05 9.40 3.66
C ALA A 137 -1.15 9.88 4.82
N ALA A 138 -0.72 11.15 4.80
CA ALA A 138 0.05 11.74 5.89
C ALA A 138 -0.77 11.87 7.19
N LYS A 139 -2.06 12.22 7.09
CA LYS A 139 -2.96 12.26 8.26
C LYS A 139 -3.16 10.87 8.87
N SER A 140 -3.28 9.84 8.04
CA SER A 140 -3.38 8.46 8.51
C SER A 140 -2.10 7.98 9.22
N LEU A 141 -0.93 8.38 8.72
CA LEU A 141 0.36 7.98 9.29
C LEU A 141 0.67 8.72 10.61
N PHE A 142 0.42 10.04 10.69
CA PHE A 142 0.85 10.88 11.82
C PHE A 142 -0.30 11.31 12.75
N SER A 143 -1.47 11.43 12.31
CA SER A 143 -2.76 11.78 12.90
C SER A 143 -3.42 12.96 12.17
N ASP A 144 -4.75 13.14 12.35
CA ASP A 144 -5.48 14.27 11.78
C ASP A 144 -5.00 15.64 12.29
N ARG A 145 -4.30 15.67 13.43
CA ARG A 145 -3.79 16.90 14.06
C ARG A 145 -2.37 17.26 13.64
N VAL A 146 -1.86 16.71 12.54
CA VAL A 146 -0.50 16.99 12.04
C VAL A 146 -0.36 18.45 11.56
N VAL A 147 -1.41 19.01 10.96
CA VAL A 147 -1.42 20.40 10.46
C VAL A 147 -1.34 21.40 11.62
N GLY A 148 -0.53 22.42 11.47
CA GLY A 148 -0.25 23.45 12.47
C GLY A 148 0.85 23.09 13.47
N ARG A 149 1.38 21.86 13.42
CA ARG A 149 2.50 21.44 14.28
C ARG A 149 3.87 21.70 13.63
N ASP A 150 4.85 21.84 14.48
CA ASP A 150 6.26 21.83 14.07
C ASP A 150 6.64 20.45 13.53
N LEU A 151 7.37 20.43 12.41
CA LEU A 151 7.80 19.17 11.78
C LEU A 151 8.65 18.32 12.73
N ALA A 152 9.50 18.94 13.56
CA ALA A 152 10.31 18.26 14.56
C ALA A 152 9.48 17.51 15.63
N THR A 153 8.23 17.93 15.84
CA THR A 153 7.31 17.23 16.74
C THR A 153 6.64 16.03 16.05
N VAL A 154 6.45 16.11 14.73
CA VAL A 154 5.81 15.08 13.89
C VAL A 154 6.81 13.99 13.52
N LEU A 155 7.98 14.39 13.04
CA LEU A 155 9.05 13.52 12.55
C LEU A 155 10.35 13.82 13.33
N ARG A 156 10.64 12.99 14.33
CA ARG A 156 11.79 13.16 15.24
C ARG A 156 13.05 12.51 14.66
N HIS A 157 13.40 12.85 13.43
CA HIS A 157 14.61 12.32 12.79
C HIS A 157 15.59 13.47 12.48
N PRO A 158 16.77 13.52 13.12
CA PRO A 158 17.71 14.66 13.01
C PRO A 158 18.11 14.95 11.57
N ASP A 159 18.46 13.92 10.79
CA ASP A 159 18.96 14.10 9.42
C ASP A 159 17.86 14.63 8.48
N LEU A 160 16.60 14.20 8.70
CA LEU A 160 15.45 14.71 7.94
C LEU A 160 15.21 16.19 8.27
N LEU A 161 15.25 16.56 9.54
CA LEU A 161 15.09 17.95 9.96
C LEU A 161 16.21 18.84 9.38
N GLN A 162 17.45 18.38 9.43
CA GLN A 162 18.58 19.09 8.82
C GLN A 162 18.40 19.23 7.30
N THR A 163 17.86 18.21 6.63
CA THR A 163 17.56 18.25 5.20
C THR A 163 16.49 19.28 4.89
N VAL A 164 15.41 19.32 5.68
CA VAL A 164 14.34 20.30 5.53
C VAL A 164 14.87 21.72 5.76
N ASP A 165 15.63 21.95 6.83
CA ASP A 165 16.24 23.24 7.11
C ASP A 165 17.14 23.71 5.97
N GLY A 166 17.94 22.79 5.40
CA GLY A 166 18.79 23.08 4.24
C GLY A 166 18.00 23.53 3.01
N VAL A 167 16.88 22.86 2.70
CA VAL A 167 16.00 23.21 1.57
C VAL A 167 15.28 24.54 1.85
N LEU A 168 14.81 24.77 3.08
CA LEU A 168 14.18 26.03 3.49
C LEU A 168 15.15 27.21 3.40
N ALA A 169 16.44 27.00 3.70
CA ALA A 169 17.50 28.00 3.56
C ALA A 169 17.87 28.30 2.10
N GLY A 170 17.29 27.63 1.12
CA GLY A 170 17.50 27.86 -0.30
C GLY A 170 18.40 26.84 -1.00
N GLY A 171 18.68 25.70 -0.35
CA GLY A 171 19.37 24.57 -0.95
C GLY A 171 18.53 23.84 -2.01
N ASP A 172 19.18 22.95 -2.75
CA ASP A 172 18.53 22.09 -3.75
C ASP A 172 17.61 21.05 -3.10
N ASP A 173 16.71 20.47 -3.90
CA ASP A 173 15.91 19.31 -3.52
C ASP A 173 16.80 18.18 -3.05
N ARG A 174 16.40 17.51 -1.98
CA ARG A 174 17.14 16.39 -1.39
C ARG A 174 16.25 15.21 -1.09
N GLU A 175 16.86 14.04 -1.21
CA GLU A 175 16.28 12.76 -0.82
C GLU A 175 17.12 12.15 0.30
N ILE A 176 16.45 11.56 1.29
CA ILE A 176 17.08 10.92 2.44
C ILE A 176 16.31 9.71 2.88
N ASP A 177 17.01 8.60 3.12
CA ASP A 177 16.45 7.40 3.72
C ASP A 177 16.54 7.50 5.24
N PHE A 178 15.46 7.17 5.93
CA PHE A 178 15.43 7.11 7.38
C PHE A 178 14.53 5.98 7.89
N THR A 179 14.74 5.62 9.15
CA THR A 179 13.94 4.60 9.82
C THR A 179 13.08 5.25 10.89
N ALA A 180 11.79 4.96 10.84
CA ALA A 180 10.82 5.36 11.86
C ALA A 180 10.34 4.12 12.62
N THR A 181 10.26 4.21 13.95
CA THR A 181 9.73 3.14 14.79
C THR A 181 8.33 3.52 15.26
N SER A 182 7.32 2.73 14.87
CA SER A 182 5.95 2.87 15.36
C SER A 182 5.59 1.67 16.23
N GLY A 183 5.68 1.83 17.55
CA GLY A 183 5.57 0.72 18.49
C GLY A 183 6.73 -0.27 18.37
N GLU A 184 6.43 -1.54 18.08
CA GLU A 184 7.44 -2.60 17.82
C GLU A 184 7.79 -2.76 16.34
N ILE A 185 7.16 -1.97 15.45
CA ILE A 185 7.33 -2.10 14.01
C ILE A 185 8.30 -1.03 13.51
N GLU A 186 9.39 -1.49 12.93
CA GLU A 186 10.38 -0.67 12.23
C GLU A 186 9.97 -0.53 10.76
N GLN A 187 9.84 0.73 10.31
CA GLN A 187 9.49 1.11 8.94
C GLN A 187 10.60 1.97 8.35
N HIS A 188 10.95 1.68 7.11
CA HIS A 188 11.95 2.44 6.36
C HIS A 188 11.25 3.36 5.36
N PHE A 189 11.59 4.64 5.42
CA PHE A 189 11.05 5.66 4.53
C PHE A 189 12.16 6.28 3.69
N SER A 190 11.89 6.54 2.42
CA SER A 190 12.63 7.50 1.61
C SER A 190 11.85 8.81 1.61
N ALA A 191 12.45 9.87 2.14
CA ALA A 191 11.86 11.20 2.20
C ALA A 191 12.48 12.10 1.13
N ARG A 192 11.65 12.65 0.25
CA ARG A 192 12.06 13.69 -0.67
C ARG A 192 11.54 15.02 -0.20
N VAL A 193 12.46 15.96 0.01
CA VAL A 193 12.17 17.35 0.37
C VAL A 193 12.49 18.24 -0.81
N ALA A 194 11.48 18.94 -1.31
CA ALA A 194 11.61 19.81 -2.47
C ALA A 194 11.03 21.20 -2.18
N ARG A 195 11.67 22.23 -2.72
CA ARG A 195 11.18 23.60 -2.62
C ARG A 195 10.07 23.84 -3.63
N LEU A 196 9.00 24.49 -3.21
CA LEU A 196 7.93 24.90 -4.12
C LEU A 196 8.39 26.10 -4.98
N PRO A 197 8.16 26.09 -6.31
CA PRO A 197 8.58 27.17 -7.23
C PRO A 197 7.85 28.50 -6.94
N ALA A 198 6.68 28.42 -6.30
CA ALA A 198 5.90 29.55 -5.82
C ALA A 198 5.33 29.21 -4.45
N ARG A 199 4.95 30.22 -3.66
CA ARG A 199 4.27 30.00 -2.38
C ARG A 199 2.97 29.24 -2.62
N GLY A 200 2.87 28.08 -1.99
CA GLY A 200 1.67 27.23 -2.02
C GLY A 200 0.55 27.74 -1.10
N PRO A 201 -0.52 26.95 -0.96
CA PRO A 201 -1.59 27.22 -0.01
C PRO A 201 -1.05 27.42 1.41
N ASP A 202 -1.71 28.26 2.19
CA ASP A 202 -1.40 28.53 3.59
C ASP A 202 0.08 28.95 3.88
N GLY A 203 0.78 29.46 2.85
CA GLY A 203 2.16 29.92 2.97
C GLY A 203 3.22 28.82 2.86
N ALA A 204 2.84 27.66 2.36
CA ALA A 204 3.79 26.57 2.09
C ALA A 204 4.94 27.02 1.16
N VAL A 205 6.17 26.65 1.50
CA VAL A 205 7.37 26.94 0.71
C VAL A 205 8.14 25.68 0.32
N ALA A 206 7.87 24.56 0.99
CA ALA A 206 8.47 23.26 0.68
C ALA A 206 7.41 22.14 0.78
N VAL A 207 7.69 21.04 0.10
CA VAL A 207 6.93 19.80 0.17
C VAL A 207 7.87 18.68 0.62
N CYS A 208 7.39 17.86 1.55
CA CYS A 208 8.06 16.63 1.98
C CYS A 208 7.14 15.45 1.63
N SER A 209 7.59 14.57 0.75
CA SER A 209 6.93 13.30 0.45
C SER A 209 7.68 12.15 1.10
N LEU A 210 6.95 11.18 1.66
CA LEU A 210 7.50 10.01 2.32
C LEU A 210 7.08 8.76 1.54
N HIS A 211 8.04 8.00 1.06
CA HIS A 211 7.78 6.74 0.38
C HIS A 211 8.17 5.58 1.30
N ASP A 212 7.23 4.67 1.59
CA ASP A 212 7.52 3.48 2.40
C ASP A 212 8.31 2.46 1.57
N VAL A 213 9.60 2.34 1.87
CA VAL A 213 10.54 1.41 1.23
C VAL A 213 10.83 0.18 2.09
N THR A 214 10.03 -0.06 3.14
CA THR A 214 10.25 -1.13 4.12
C THR A 214 10.35 -2.51 3.47
N THR A 215 9.47 -2.81 2.53
CA THR A 215 9.47 -4.09 1.81
C THR A 215 10.71 -4.25 0.94
N ILE A 216 11.14 -3.20 0.27
CA ILE A 216 12.33 -3.19 -0.60
C ILE A 216 13.58 -3.35 0.27
N LYS A 217 13.74 -2.54 1.33
CA LYS A 217 14.89 -2.61 2.25
C LYS A 217 15.00 -3.96 2.95
N ARG A 218 13.87 -4.54 3.38
CA ARG A 218 13.86 -5.89 3.97
C ARG A 218 14.28 -6.96 2.96
N ALA A 219 13.85 -6.85 1.70
CA ALA A 219 14.27 -7.78 0.65
C ALA A 219 15.77 -7.65 0.34
N GLU A 220 16.30 -6.43 0.25
CA GLU A 220 17.73 -6.16 0.07
C GLU A 220 18.56 -6.71 1.24
N GLN A 221 18.13 -6.47 2.48
CA GLN A 221 18.80 -6.99 3.67
C GLN A 221 18.79 -8.52 3.71
N MET A 222 17.64 -9.15 3.44
CA MET A 222 17.55 -10.60 3.35
C MET A 222 18.49 -11.19 2.29
N ARG A 223 18.67 -10.49 1.15
CA ARG A 223 19.60 -10.90 0.10
C ARG A 223 21.06 -10.76 0.53
N ALA A 224 21.39 -9.64 1.19
CA ALA A 224 22.74 -9.42 1.73
C ALA A 224 23.09 -10.46 2.80
N ASP A 225 22.18 -10.72 3.73
CA ASP A 225 22.34 -11.73 4.78
C ASP A 225 22.49 -13.14 4.19
N PHE A 226 21.73 -13.45 3.12
CA PHE A 226 21.85 -14.72 2.40
C PHE A 226 23.25 -14.92 1.83
N VAL A 227 23.80 -13.94 1.12
CA VAL A 227 25.15 -14.02 0.54
C VAL A 227 26.22 -14.12 1.63
N ALA A 228 26.11 -13.34 2.70
CA ALA A 228 27.03 -13.37 3.83
C ALA A 228 27.03 -14.75 4.51
N ASN A 229 25.84 -15.28 4.83
CA ASN A 229 25.69 -16.57 5.49
C ASN A 229 26.15 -17.73 4.59
N ALA A 230 25.85 -17.71 3.29
CA ALA A 230 26.33 -18.70 2.33
C ALA A 230 27.87 -18.72 2.28
N SER A 231 28.50 -17.55 2.24
CA SER A 231 29.95 -17.40 2.26
C SER A 231 30.57 -17.95 3.54
N HIS A 232 29.96 -17.70 4.69
CA HIS A 232 30.41 -18.21 5.98
C HIS A 232 30.28 -19.74 6.08
N GLU A 233 29.13 -20.31 5.67
CA GLU A 233 28.87 -21.75 5.72
C GLU A 233 29.72 -22.53 4.70
N LEU A 234 30.22 -21.92 3.63
CA LEU A 234 31.19 -22.52 2.70
C LEU A 234 32.63 -22.37 3.20
N ARG A 235 33.00 -21.23 3.81
CA ARG A 235 34.39 -20.98 4.25
C ARG A 235 34.83 -21.91 5.37
N THR A 236 33.94 -22.19 6.32
CA THR A 236 34.27 -23.01 7.50
C THR A 236 34.72 -24.43 7.12
N PRO A 237 33.94 -25.25 6.35
CA PRO A 237 34.36 -26.58 5.93
C PRO A 237 35.59 -26.54 5.02
N LEU A 238 35.73 -25.54 4.14
CA LEU A 238 36.87 -25.38 3.27
C LEU A 238 38.17 -25.17 4.07
N SER A 239 38.15 -24.32 5.10
CA SER A 239 39.32 -24.13 5.98
C SER A 239 39.66 -25.39 6.74
N SER A 240 38.64 -26.15 7.19
CA SER A 240 38.86 -27.44 7.84
C SER A 240 39.53 -28.47 6.88
N LEU A 241 39.03 -28.57 5.64
CA LEU A 241 39.62 -29.44 4.61
C LEU A 241 41.08 -29.09 4.35
N LEU A 242 41.40 -27.81 4.20
CA LEU A 242 42.78 -27.34 3.99
C LEU A 242 43.68 -27.72 5.19
N GLY A 243 43.23 -27.52 6.42
CA GLY A 243 43.99 -27.90 7.62
C GLY A 243 44.22 -29.39 7.74
N PHE A 244 43.25 -30.26 7.37
CA PHE A 244 43.44 -31.70 7.35
C PHE A 244 44.40 -32.12 6.25
N ILE A 245 44.39 -31.49 5.07
CA ILE A 245 45.36 -31.74 3.98
C ILE A 245 46.76 -31.40 4.44
N GLU A 246 46.94 -30.21 5.06
CA GLU A 246 48.26 -29.81 5.60
C GLU A 246 48.76 -30.81 6.68
N THR A 247 47.88 -31.26 7.56
CA THR A 247 48.22 -32.22 8.61
C THR A 247 48.62 -33.57 8.02
N LEU A 248 47.91 -34.05 6.98
CA LEU A 248 48.22 -35.28 6.27
C LEU A 248 49.51 -35.19 5.45
N GLN A 249 49.88 -34.01 4.94
CA GLN A 249 51.14 -33.78 4.24
C GLN A 249 52.34 -33.66 5.20
N GLY A 250 52.07 -33.28 6.47
CA GLY A 250 53.06 -33.02 7.51
C GLY A 250 53.06 -34.05 8.64
N ALA A 251 52.52 -33.65 9.79
CA ALA A 251 52.61 -34.38 11.06
C ALA A 251 51.96 -35.79 11.05
N ALA A 252 50.90 -36.01 10.27
CA ALA A 252 50.18 -37.29 10.20
C ALA A 252 50.56 -38.11 8.96
N LYS A 253 51.64 -37.82 8.28
CA LYS A 253 52.03 -38.45 7.01
C LYS A 253 52.23 -39.97 7.15
N GLU A 254 52.84 -40.40 8.23
CA GLU A 254 53.17 -41.81 8.51
C GLU A 254 52.15 -42.47 9.46
N ASP A 255 51.19 -41.73 10.00
CA ASP A 255 50.15 -42.26 10.91
C ASP A 255 48.94 -42.71 10.10
N THR A 256 48.83 -44.04 9.94
CA THR A 256 47.78 -44.69 9.13
C THR A 256 46.39 -44.46 9.75
N ASP A 257 46.26 -44.52 11.09
CA ASP A 257 44.97 -44.39 11.75
C ASP A 257 44.48 -42.94 11.74
N ALA A 258 45.40 -41.98 11.90
CA ALA A 258 45.07 -40.56 11.73
C ALA A 258 44.66 -40.24 10.29
N ARG A 259 45.35 -40.85 9.30
CA ARG A 259 45.03 -40.66 7.89
C ARG A 259 43.61 -41.13 7.54
N GLU A 260 43.23 -42.34 7.98
CA GLU A 260 41.86 -42.84 7.74
C GLU A 260 40.81 -41.93 8.37
N ARG A 261 41.01 -41.56 9.64
CA ARG A 261 40.09 -40.64 10.33
C ARG A 261 39.98 -39.29 9.63
N PHE A 262 41.07 -38.68 9.21
CA PHE A 262 41.03 -37.39 8.53
C PHE A 262 40.39 -37.49 7.16
N LEU A 263 40.61 -38.53 6.39
CA LEU A 263 39.97 -38.80 5.11
C LEU A 263 38.43 -38.95 5.27
N GLU A 264 37.96 -39.64 6.31
CA GLU A 264 36.52 -39.75 6.61
C GLU A 264 35.90 -38.40 6.98
N ILE A 265 36.61 -37.56 7.74
CA ILE A 265 36.14 -36.22 8.10
C ILE A 265 36.10 -35.35 6.84
N MET A 266 37.14 -35.37 6.02
CA MET A 266 37.21 -34.62 4.77
C MET A 266 36.10 -35.05 3.80
N GLN A 267 35.83 -36.35 3.68
CA GLN A 267 34.73 -36.83 2.85
C GLN A 267 33.36 -36.30 3.34
N ARG A 268 33.11 -36.32 4.65
CA ARG A 268 31.88 -35.77 5.22
C ARG A 268 31.73 -34.27 4.98
N GLU A 269 32.81 -33.50 5.15
CA GLU A 269 32.79 -32.04 4.90
C GLU A 269 32.60 -31.73 3.41
N ALA A 270 33.23 -32.47 2.51
CA ALA A 270 33.05 -32.32 1.07
C ALA A 270 31.62 -32.65 0.63
N GLN A 271 31.00 -33.71 1.16
CA GLN A 271 29.60 -34.06 0.91
C GLN A 271 28.66 -32.99 1.45
N ARG A 272 28.92 -32.44 2.64
CA ARG A 272 28.14 -31.34 3.21
C ARG A 272 28.22 -30.10 2.34
N MET A 273 29.39 -29.74 1.81
CA MET A 273 29.55 -28.63 0.87
C MET A 273 28.75 -28.86 -0.41
N SER A 274 28.79 -30.07 -0.98
CA SER A 274 27.98 -30.41 -2.17
C SER A 274 26.48 -30.17 -1.92
N HIS A 275 25.96 -30.71 -0.83
CA HIS A 275 24.56 -30.51 -0.47
C HIS A 275 24.20 -29.02 -0.24
N LEU A 276 25.13 -28.25 0.38
CA LEU A 276 24.90 -26.81 0.58
C LEU A 276 24.81 -26.07 -0.77
N VAL A 277 25.69 -26.39 -1.72
CA VAL A 277 25.66 -25.80 -3.07
C VAL A 277 24.38 -26.20 -3.82
N GLU A 278 23.97 -27.48 -3.73
CA GLU A 278 22.72 -27.96 -4.33
C GLU A 278 21.50 -27.23 -3.73
N ASP A 279 21.45 -27.07 -2.41
CA ASP A 279 20.38 -26.34 -1.72
C ASP A 279 20.34 -24.86 -2.15
N LEU A 280 21.51 -24.20 -2.28
CA LEU A 280 21.61 -22.81 -2.74
C LEU A 280 21.11 -22.64 -4.17
N LEU A 281 21.52 -23.54 -5.08
CA LEU A 281 21.09 -23.52 -6.49
C LEU A 281 19.59 -23.82 -6.62
N SER A 282 19.10 -24.80 -5.84
CA SER A 282 17.67 -25.14 -5.80
C SER A 282 16.84 -23.95 -5.30
N LEU A 283 17.24 -23.33 -4.18
CA LEU A 283 16.56 -22.17 -3.62
C LEU A 283 16.52 -21.00 -4.61
N SER A 284 17.65 -20.71 -5.26
CA SER A 284 17.74 -19.64 -6.27
C SER A 284 16.79 -19.87 -7.45
N ARG A 285 16.68 -21.12 -7.96
CA ARG A 285 15.74 -21.45 -9.04
C ARG A 285 14.29 -21.31 -8.60
N ILE A 286 13.96 -21.80 -7.39
CA ILE A 286 12.59 -21.76 -6.87
C ILE A 286 12.14 -20.31 -6.63
N GLU A 287 13.03 -19.43 -6.15
CA GLU A 287 12.75 -18.01 -5.95
C GLU A 287 12.45 -17.28 -7.28
N LEU A 288 13.17 -17.60 -8.36
CA LEU A 288 12.88 -17.04 -9.67
C LEU A 288 11.50 -17.44 -10.19
N ASP A 289 11.04 -18.64 -9.87
CA ASP A 289 9.79 -19.23 -10.34
C ASP A 289 8.64 -19.13 -9.31
N GLU A 290 8.85 -18.50 -8.13
CA GLU A 290 7.88 -18.51 -7.02
C GLU A 290 6.51 -17.95 -7.43
N HIS A 291 6.48 -16.98 -8.34
CA HIS A 291 5.25 -16.37 -8.83
C HIS A 291 4.58 -17.12 -10.00
N THR A 292 5.24 -18.16 -10.53
CA THR A 292 4.71 -18.99 -11.63
C THR A 292 4.23 -20.32 -11.07
N PRO A 293 2.93 -20.49 -10.80
CA PRO A 293 2.41 -21.73 -10.24
C PRO A 293 2.58 -22.88 -11.25
N PRO A 294 2.88 -24.10 -10.78
CA PRO A 294 2.94 -25.28 -11.64
C PRO A 294 1.55 -25.61 -12.20
N THR A 295 1.53 -26.20 -13.39
CA THR A 295 0.31 -26.58 -14.12
C THR A 295 0.09 -28.08 -14.18
N ASP A 296 1.11 -28.88 -13.91
CA ASP A 296 1.09 -30.34 -14.01
C ASP A 296 0.32 -30.99 -12.86
N ARG A 297 -0.09 -32.25 -13.04
CA ARG A 297 -0.73 -33.03 -11.99
C ARG A 297 0.27 -33.96 -11.33
N ALA A 298 0.37 -33.90 -10.00
CA ALA A 298 1.19 -34.79 -9.20
C ALA A 298 0.30 -35.72 -8.36
N GLN A 299 0.58 -37.03 -8.42
CA GLN A 299 -0.03 -38.03 -7.55
C GLN A 299 0.76 -38.11 -6.24
N ILE A 300 0.16 -37.67 -5.14
CA ILE A 300 0.84 -37.56 -3.84
C ILE A 300 1.31 -38.93 -3.35
N LYS A 301 0.54 -39.98 -3.56
CA LYS A 301 0.93 -41.34 -3.18
C LYS A 301 2.28 -41.73 -3.81
N ARG A 302 2.45 -41.52 -5.12
CA ARG A 302 3.72 -41.84 -5.82
C ARG A 302 4.89 -40.99 -5.35
N VAL A 303 4.63 -39.72 -5.03
CA VAL A 303 5.65 -38.82 -4.46
C VAL A 303 6.11 -39.36 -3.11
N LEU A 304 5.20 -39.74 -2.24
CA LEU A 304 5.53 -40.24 -0.91
C LEU A 304 6.18 -41.64 -0.93
N GLU A 305 5.78 -42.51 -1.83
CA GLU A 305 6.45 -43.81 -2.06
C GLU A 305 7.91 -43.64 -2.49
N ARG A 306 8.21 -42.68 -3.38
CA ARG A 306 9.60 -42.34 -3.75
C ARG A 306 10.38 -41.80 -2.54
N VAL A 307 9.79 -40.93 -1.75
CA VAL A 307 10.44 -40.39 -0.55
C VAL A 307 10.70 -41.46 0.49
N GLN A 308 9.73 -42.34 0.75
CA GLN A 308 9.85 -43.44 1.67
C GLN A 308 11.04 -44.33 1.27
N SER A 309 11.09 -44.80 0.00
CA SER A 309 12.18 -45.66 -0.51
C SER A 309 13.54 -45.00 -0.41
N ALA A 310 13.65 -43.69 -0.70
CA ALA A 310 14.90 -42.96 -0.59
C ALA A 310 15.37 -42.73 0.88
N ALA A 311 14.43 -42.66 1.82
CA ALA A 311 14.76 -42.46 3.23
C ALA A 311 15.06 -43.75 3.99
N GLU A 312 14.61 -44.91 3.50
CA GLU A 312 14.65 -46.18 4.23
C GLU A 312 16.05 -46.60 4.70
N ILE A 313 17.05 -46.50 3.83
CA ILE A 313 18.44 -46.86 4.16
C ILE A 313 18.99 -45.96 5.28
N ARG A 314 18.63 -44.66 5.24
CA ARG A 314 19.11 -43.70 6.26
C ARG A 314 18.38 -43.90 7.59
N ALA A 315 17.07 -44.18 7.55
CA ALA A 315 16.28 -44.47 8.73
C ALA A 315 16.74 -45.75 9.43
N GLN A 316 17.01 -46.82 8.66
CA GLN A 316 17.51 -48.10 9.19
C GLN A 316 18.83 -47.95 9.96
N LYS A 317 19.74 -47.08 9.53
CA LYS A 317 20.99 -46.78 10.24
C LYS A 317 20.78 -46.29 11.66
N LYS A 318 19.61 -45.73 11.93
CA LYS A 318 19.16 -45.25 13.27
C LYS A 318 18.11 -46.14 13.91
N ASN A 319 17.90 -47.37 13.41
CA ASN A 319 16.82 -48.26 13.82
C ASN A 319 15.44 -47.63 13.75
N MET A 320 15.21 -46.72 12.81
CA MET A 320 13.91 -46.06 12.54
C MET A 320 13.24 -46.69 11.34
N THR A 321 11.92 -46.67 11.32
CA THR A 321 11.08 -47.09 10.17
C THR A 321 10.33 -45.89 9.60
N VAL A 322 10.04 -45.92 8.30
CA VAL A 322 9.22 -44.92 7.62
C VAL A 322 7.89 -45.57 7.26
N GLU A 323 6.85 -45.20 8.00
CA GLU A 323 5.49 -45.70 7.79
C GLU A 323 4.71 -44.78 6.87
N LEU A 324 4.05 -45.33 5.85
CA LEU A 324 3.23 -44.57 4.90
C LEU A 324 1.74 -44.92 5.05
N ALA A 325 0.91 -43.92 5.31
CA ALA A 325 -0.52 -44.02 5.41
C ALA A 325 -1.18 -43.00 4.47
N VAL A 326 -1.73 -43.47 3.35
CA VAL A 326 -2.37 -42.60 2.35
C VAL A 326 -3.85 -42.98 2.24
N GLU A 327 -4.71 -42.00 2.47
CA GLU A 327 -6.18 -42.18 2.31
C GLU A 327 -6.58 -41.80 0.87
N GLY A 328 -7.04 -42.80 0.10
CA GLY A 328 -7.46 -42.64 -1.30
C GLY A 328 -6.28 -42.51 -2.27
N ASP A 329 -6.50 -41.78 -3.37
CA ASP A 329 -5.47 -41.46 -4.38
C ASP A 329 -5.40 -39.92 -4.58
N PRO A 330 -4.90 -39.19 -3.59
CA PRO A 330 -4.89 -37.74 -3.62
C PRO A 330 -3.99 -37.21 -4.74
N SER A 331 -4.57 -36.33 -5.58
CA SER A 331 -3.86 -35.64 -6.65
C SER A 331 -3.94 -34.14 -6.47
N VAL A 332 -2.83 -33.43 -6.76
CA VAL A 332 -2.72 -31.98 -6.68
C VAL A 332 -2.21 -31.42 -7.99
N ILE A 333 -2.45 -30.13 -8.23
CA ILE A 333 -1.76 -29.39 -9.29
C ILE A 333 -0.39 -29.01 -8.74
N GLY A 334 0.66 -29.56 -9.32
CA GLY A 334 2.00 -29.36 -8.78
C GLY A 334 3.09 -30.09 -9.56
N ASP A 335 4.31 -29.64 -9.35
CA ASP A 335 5.54 -30.26 -9.85
C ASP A 335 5.93 -31.43 -8.93
N ALA A 336 5.90 -32.64 -9.45
CA ALA A 336 6.15 -33.87 -8.69
C ALA A 336 7.58 -33.93 -8.11
N ASP A 337 8.57 -33.36 -8.80
CA ASP A 337 9.95 -33.38 -8.34
C ASP A 337 10.16 -32.36 -7.21
N GLN A 338 9.58 -31.18 -7.32
CA GLN A 338 9.58 -30.20 -6.23
C GLN A 338 8.82 -30.71 -5.00
N LEU A 339 7.66 -31.34 -5.17
CA LEU A 339 6.92 -31.95 -4.06
C LEU A 339 7.72 -33.11 -3.43
N THR A 340 8.43 -33.90 -4.24
CA THR A 340 9.38 -34.91 -3.73
C THR A 340 10.46 -34.25 -2.88
N GLN A 341 11.03 -33.13 -3.30
CA GLN A 341 12.03 -32.37 -2.55
C GLN A 341 11.46 -31.84 -1.22
N VAL A 342 10.20 -31.35 -1.21
CA VAL A 342 9.53 -30.92 0.04
C VAL A 342 9.50 -32.05 1.05
N PHE A 343 8.93 -33.20 0.68
CA PHE A 343 8.77 -34.31 1.63
C PHE A 343 10.09 -34.98 1.97
N GLN A 344 11.05 -35.01 1.05
CA GLN A 344 12.43 -35.46 1.31
C GLN A 344 13.08 -34.60 2.42
N ASN A 345 13.00 -33.26 2.31
CA ASN A 345 13.55 -32.36 3.32
C ASN A 345 12.86 -32.54 4.69
N LEU A 346 11.56 -32.76 4.72
CA LEU A 346 10.83 -32.99 5.96
C LEU A 346 11.20 -34.35 6.59
N VAL A 347 11.29 -35.40 5.78
CA VAL A 347 11.68 -36.75 6.25
C VAL A 347 13.14 -36.75 6.69
N ASP A 348 14.04 -36.08 5.99
CA ASP A 348 15.45 -35.97 6.38
C ASP A 348 15.58 -35.24 7.73
N ASN A 349 14.78 -34.24 7.99
CA ASN A 349 14.70 -33.61 9.31
C ASN A 349 14.18 -34.59 10.37
N ALA A 350 13.13 -35.37 10.06
CA ALA A 350 12.60 -36.39 10.97
C ALA A 350 13.65 -37.47 11.29
N VAL A 351 14.45 -37.94 10.30
CA VAL A 351 15.55 -38.86 10.53
C VAL A 351 16.68 -38.23 11.35
N LYS A 352 17.00 -36.94 11.10
CA LYS A 352 18.08 -36.23 11.83
C LYS A 352 17.76 -36.03 13.28
N TYR A 353 16.55 -35.55 13.56
CA TYR A 353 16.13 -35.04 14.90
C TYR A 353 15.18 -35.99 15.64
N GLY A 354 14.63 -37.00 14.96
CA GLY A 354 13.82 -38.05 15.54
C GLY A 354 14.59 -38.91 16.54
N ARG A 355 13.89 -39.48 17.50
CA ARG A 355 14.45 -40.41 18.49
C ARG A 355 14.75 -41.75 17.83
N GLN A 356 15.93 -42.27 18.07
CA GLN A 356 16.34 -43.55 17.59
C GLN A 356 15.37 -44.67 18.00
N GLY A 357 15.06 -45.60 17.11
CA GLY A 357 14.12 -46.70 17.36
C GLY A 357 12.64 -46.33 17.27
N THR A 358 12.28 -45.08 16.88
CA THR A 358 10.88 -44.67 16.71
C THR A 358 10.49 -44.55 15.23
N PRO A 359 9.18 -44.81 14.90
CA PRO A 359 8.74 -44.66 13.52
C PRO A 359 8.58 -43.20 13.12
N ILE A 360 8.88 -42.89 11.85
CA ILE A 360 8.51 -41.68 11.16
C ILE A 360 7.24 -41.98 10.37
N ARG A 361 6.17 -41.17 10.55
CA ARG A 361 4.92 -41.40 9.85
C ARG A 361 4.70 -40.34 8.77
N LEU A 362 4.36 -40.84 7.58
CA LEU A 362 3.91 -40.06 6.44
C LEU A 362 2.41 -40.30 6.30
N GLU A 363 1.60 -39.29 6.61
CA GLU A 363 0.13 -39.36 6.51
C GLU A 363 -0.33 -38.44 5.38
N ALA A 364 -1.18 -38.93 4.46
CA ALA A 364 -1.77 -38.11 3.41
C ALA A 364 -3.27 -38.41 3.28
N GLY A 365 -4.07 -37.35 3.11
CA GLY A 365 -5.50 -37.48 2.98
C GLY A 365 -6.20 -36.14 2.72
N PRO A 366 -7.57 -36.11 2.71
CA PRO A 366 -8.31 -34.89 2.57
C PRO A 366 -8.00 -33.87 3.68
N ALA A 367 -7.82 -32.60 3.31
CA ALA A 367 -7.38 -31.56 4.24
C ALA A 367 -8.40 -31.22 5.36
N ASP A 368 -9.68 -31.54 5.17
CA ASP A 368 -10.74 -31.31 6.17
C ASP A 368 -10.65 -32.24 7.38
N ARG A 369 -10.05 -33.42 7.22
CA ARG A 369 -9.87 -34.41 8.30
C ARG A 369 -8.56 -34.27 9.07
N ALA A 370 -7.55 -33.68 8.45
CA ALA A 370 -6.20 -33.61 9.01
C ALA A 370 -6.03 -32.61 10.18
N THR A 371 -6.91 -31.62 10.33
CA THR A 371 -6.69 -30.52 11.26
C THR A 371 -7.67 -30.39 12.41
N GLY A 372 -8.84 -31.05 12.38
CA GLY A 372 -9.89 -30.77 13.36
C GLY A 372 -10.33 -29.30 13.46
N ARG A 373 -9.79 -28.41 12.62
CA ARG A 373 -10.12 -26.98 12.50
C ARG A 373 -10.56 -26.68 11.08
N PRO A 374 -11.82 -26.29 10.83
CA PRO A 374 -12.33 -26.01 9.49
C PRO A 374 -11.78 -24.65 9.00
N SER A 375 -10.67 -24.68 8.29
CA SER A 375 -10.25 -23.52 7.51
C SER A 375 -11.13 -23.45 6.24
N ARG A 376 -11.72 -22.30 5.93
CA ARG A 376 -12.58 -22.12 4.74
C ARG A 376 -11.90 -22.46 3.40
N ARG A 377 -10.54 -22.42 3.33
CA ARG A 377 -9.75 -22.80 2.15
C ARG A 377 -9.42 -24.29 2.08
N ALA A 378 -9.48 -25.03 3.20
CA ALA A 378 -9.09 -26.45 3.28
C ALA A 378 -10.17 -27.44 2.75
N ARG A 379 -11.37 -26.97 2.41
CA ARG A 379 -12.51 -27.87 2.07
C ARG A 379 -12.36 -28.69 0.79
N ARG A 380 -11.31 -28.44 -0.05
CA ARG A 380 -11.08 -29.20 -1.31
C ARG A 380 -9.58 -29.42 -1.56
N GLY A 381 -8.78 -29.64 -0.52
CA GLY A 381 -7.34 -29.83 -0.62
C GLY A 381 -6.85 -31.16 -0.11
N VAL A 382 -5.55 -31.38 -0.29
CA VAL A 382 -4.82 -32.53 0.23
C VAL A 382 -3.93 -32.05 1.35
N ALA A 383 -3.94 -32.73 2.50
CA ALA A 383 -2.98 -32.53 3.59
C ALA A 383 -1.99 -33.70 3.61
N VAL A 384 -0.71 -33.38 3.73
CA VAL A 384 0.36 -34.35 3.91
C VAL A 384 1.13 -34.00 5.16
N ALA A 385 1.18 -34.90 6.13
CA ALA A 385 1.89 -34.72 7.38
C ALA A 385 3.10 -35.65 7.49
N VAL A 386 4.21 -35.11 7.95
CA VAL A 386 5.42 -35.83 8.38
C VAL A 386 5.52 -35.69 9.88
N ILE A 387 5.51 -36.83 10.58
CA ILE A 387 5.44 -36.89 12.05
C ILE A 387 6.64 -37.66 12.57
N ASP A 388 7.39 -37.06 13.47
CA ASP A 388 8.48 -37.67 14.20
C ASP A 388 8.20 -37.68 15.72
N ARG A 389 8.92 -38.57 16.45
CA ARG A 389 8.98 -38.64 17.91
C ARG A 389 10.36 -38.20 18.41
N GLY A 390 10.77 -37.01 18.01
CA GLY A 390 12.03 -36.41 18.41
C GLY A 390 11.97 -35.61 19.69
N GLU A 391 12.95 -34.73 19.84
CA GLU A 391 13.04 -33.84 21.00
C GLU A 391 12.02 -32.71 20.99
N GLY A 392 11.33 -32.51 19.86
CA GLY A 392 10.43 -31.41 19.68
C GLY A 392 11.12 -30.04 19.62
N ILE A 393 10.35 -29.00 19.37
CA ILE A 393 10.84 -27.65 19.08
C ILE A 393 10.14 -26.67 20.03
N PRO A 394 10.89 -25.84 20.77
CA PRO A 394 10.31 -24.80 21.62
C PRO A 394 9.53 -23.76 20.79
N ARG A 395 8.35 -23.33 21.25
CA ARG A 395 7.43 -22.43 20.54
C ARG A 395 8.09 -21.16 19.99
N LYS A 396 9.04 -20.59 20.73
CA LYS A 396 9.75 -19.36 20.32
C LYS A 396 10.54 -19.50 19.00
N HIS A 397 10.92 -20.74 18.62
CA HIS A 397 11.68 -21.01 17.41
C HIS A 397 10.80 -21.31 16.20
N ILE A 398 9.55 -21.76 16.40
CA ILE A 398 8.65 -22.19 15.31
C ILE A 398 8.48 -21.13 14.21
N PRO A 399 8.22 -19.85 14.50
CA PRO A 399 8.05 -18.82 13.46
C PRO A 399 9.29 -18.61 12.59
N ARG A 400 10.48 -18.92 13.15
CA ARG A 400 11.77 -18.69 12.52
C ARG A 400 12.33 -19.89 11.78
N LEU A 401 11.76 -21.08 11.94
CA LEU A 401 12.29 -22.32 11.35
C LEU A 401 12.41 -22.30 9.82
N THR A 402 11.59 -21.49 9.16
CA THR A 402 11.59 -21.31 7.70
C THR A 402 12.47 -20.16 7.23
N GLU A 403 13.17 -19.46 8.15
CA GLU A 403 14.18 -18.47 7.78
C GLU A 403 15.43 -19.19 7.23
N ARG A 404 16.10 -18.59 6.25
CA ARG A 404 17.30 -19.15 5.63
C ARG A 404 18.44 -19.23 6.64
N PHE A 405 19.15 -20.36 6.70
CA PHE A 405 20.25 -20.65 7.62
C PHE A 405 19.88 -20.69 9.10
N TYR A 406 18.56 -20.58 9.44
CA TYR A 406 18.15 -20.64 10.83
C TYR A 406 18.26 -22.05 11.40
N ARG A 407 18.76 -22.15 12.63
CA ARG A 407 18.94 -23.39 13.39
C ARG A 407 18.63 -23.15 14.85
N VAL A 408 17.93 -24.08 15.48
CA VAL A 408 17.62 -24.01 16.94
C VAL A 408 18.89 -24.20 17.76
N ASP A 409 19.74 -25.16 17.36
CA ASP A 409 21.06 -25.44 17.90
C ASP A 409 22.07 -25.54 16.75
N THR A 410 22.97 -24.56 16.68
CA THR A 410 23.94 -24.46 15.57
C THR A 410 25.04 -25.51 15.64
N ALA A 411 25.50 -25.89 16.84
CA ALA A 411 26.58 -26.85 17.02
C ALA A 411 26.11 -28.27 16.65
N ARG A 412 25.02 -28.70 17.24
CA ARG A 412 24.44 -30.03 16.96
C ARG A 412 23.93 -30.17 15.54
N SER A 413 23.33 -29.10 14.98
CA SER A 413 22.88 -29.16 13.60
C SER A 413 24.04 -29.27 12.59
N ARG A 414 25.23 -28.71 12.90
CA ARG A 414 26.43 -28.88 12.10
C ARG A 414 26.92 -30.32 12.13
N GLU A 415 26.96 -30.94 13.29
CA GLU A 415 27.37 -32.37 13.45
C GLU A 415 26.43 -33.30 12.66
N LEU A 416 25.14 -32.98 12.61
CA LEU A 416 24.14 -33.74 11.86
C LEU A 416 24.09 -33.37 10.35
N GLY A 417 24.98 -32.51 9.87
CA GLY A 417 25.05 -32.11 8.45
C GLY A 417 23.86 -31.26 7.99
N GLY A 418 23.27 -30.47 8.88
CA GLY A 418 22.19 -29.55 8.51
C GLY A 418 22.72 -28.30 7.82
N THR A 419 22.13 -27.88 6.71
CA THR A 419 22.45 -26.65 5.99
C THR A 419 21.69 -25.43 6.54
N GLY A 420 20.51 -25.64 7.15
CA GLY A 420 19.57 -24.58 7.56
C GLY A 420 18.78 -24.01 6.37
N LEU A 421 18.85 -24.62 5.19
CA LEU A 421 18.12 -24.20 4.00
C LEU A 421 16.91 -25.08 3.69
N GLY A 422 16.88 -26.35 4.16
CA GLY A 422 15.83 -27.30 3.79
C GLY A 422 14.42 -26.83 4.09
N LEU A 423 14.13 -26.23 5.27
CA LEU A 423 12.80 -25.70 5.59
C LEU A 423 12.46 -24.39 4.85
N ALA A 424 13.45 -23.58 4.50
CA ALA A 424 13.26 -22.44 3.61
C ALA A 424 12.86 -22.91 2.20
N ILE A 425 13.54 -23.93 1.66
CA ILE A 425 13.17 -24.56 0.38
C ILE A 425 11.74 -25.11 0.44
N VAL A 426 11.38 -25.82 1.52
CA VAL A 426 10.01 -26.32 1.73
C VAL A 426 9.00 -25.19 1.65
N LYS A 427 9.23 -24.08 2.36
CA LYS A 427 8.33 -22.92 2.37
C LYS A 427 8.15 -22.32 0.97
N HIS A 428 9.23 -22.08 0.24
CA HIS A 428 9.16 -21.49 -1.10
C HIS A 428 8.44 -22.41 -2.11
N ILE A 429 8.73 -23.71 -2.09
CA ILE A 429 8.00 -24.68 -2.94
C ILE A 429 6.52 -24.71 -2.57
N VAL A 430 6.18 -24.79 -1.29
CA VAL A 430 4.79 -24.81 -0.84
C VAL A 430 4.05 -23.52 -1.23
N ASN A 431 4.68 -22.35 -1.11
CA ASN A 431 4.13 -21.08 -1.57
C ASN A 431 3.89 -21.08 -3.08
N ARG A 432 4.85 -21.54 -3.89
CA ARG A 432 4.70 -21.66 -5.35
C ARG A 432 3.51 -22.54 -5.73
N HIS A 433 3.25 -23.59 -4.95
CA HIS A 433 2.09 -24.49 -5.11
C HIS A 433 0.80 -23.93 -4.48
N ARG A 434 0.79 -22.64 -4.03
CA ARG A 434 -0.33 -22.01 -3.31
C ARG A 434 -0.81 -22.81 -2.10
N GLY A 435 0.10 -23.58 -1.51
CA GLY A 435 -0.11 -24.36 -0.31
C GLY A 435 0.17 -23.59 0.97
N GLN A 436 0.11 -24.31 2.08
CA GLN A 436 0.43 -23.79 3.41
C GLN A 436 1.22 -24.84 4.19
N LEU A 437 2.27 -24.42 4.88
CA LEU A 437 3.00 -25.25 5.84
C LEU A 437 2.56 -24.89 7.26
N GLU A 438 2.18 -25.91 8.03
CA GLU A 438 1.87 -25.81 9.46
C GLU A 438 2.83 -26.68 10.26
N ILE A 439 3.31 -26.17 11.38
CA ILE A 439 4.28 -26.83 12.24
C ILE A 439 3.73 -26.89 13.64
N ASP A 440 3.44 -28.10 14.11
CA ASP A 440 3.07 -28.39 15.50
C ASP A 440 4.18 -29.18 16.17
N SER A 441 4.66 -28.70 17.30
CA SER A 441 5.73 -29.38 18.03
C SER A 441 5.64 -29.08 19.52
N THR A 442 5.87 -30.14 20.31
CA THR A 442 5.96 -30.07 21.75
C THR A 442 7.33 -30.61 22.20
N PRO A 443 8.10 -29.85 22.99
CA PRO A 443 9.38 -30.34 23.51
C PRO A 443 9.20 -31.66 24.26
N GLY A 444 10.01 -32.67 23.87
CA GLY A 444 9.99 -34.02 24.45
C GLY A 444 9.05 -35.01 23.78
N GLU A 445 8.07 -34.57 22.97
CA GLU A 445 7.06 -35.43 22.33
C GLU A 445 7.34 -35.68 20.86
N GLY A 446 7.93 -34.68 20.17
CA GLY A 446 8.24 -34.72 18.73
C GLY A 446 7.66 -33.55 17.94
N SER A 447 7.62 -33.72 16.63
CA SER A 447 7.12 -32.67 15.72
C SER A 447 6.21 -33.25 14.64
N ARG A 448 5.26 -32.45 14.20
CA ARG A 448 4.34 -32.69 13.08
C ARG A 448 4.45 -31.51 12.10
N PHE A 449 4.91 -31.80 10.90
CA PHE A 449 4.95 -30.86 9.78
C PHE A 449 3.85 -31.22 8.81
N THR A 450 2.87 -30.34 8.63
CA THR A 450 1.72 -30.55 7.75
C THR A 450 1.77 -29.58 6.58
N VAL A 451 1.75 -30.13 5.37
CA VAL A 451 1.69 -29.36 4.12
C VAL A 451 0.30 -29.50 3.54
N TYR A 452 -0.39 -28.38 3.38
CA TYR A 452 -1.70 -28.29 2.70
C TYR A 452 -1.47 -27.88 1.26
N LEU A 453 -2.05 -28.60 0.32
CA LEU A 453 -1.98 -28.35 -1.12
C LEU A 453 -3.39 -28.27 -1.72
N PRO A 454 -3.64 -27.39 -2.69
CA PRO A 454 -4.89 -27.35 -3.43
C PRO A 454 -5.11 -28.66 -4.20
N GLY A 455 -6.27 -29.29 -4.09
CA GLY A 455 -6.60 -30.50 -4.83
C GLY A 455 -6.79 -30.23 -6.33
N ALA A 456 -6.46 -31.21 -7.17
CA ALA A 456 -6.58 -31.11 -8.62
C ALA A 456 -8.04 -31.01 -9.12
N GLU A 457 -9.01 -31.39 -8.32
CA GLU A 457 -10.46 -31.34 -8.66
C GLU A 457 -11.13 -29.99 -8.34
N GLY A 458 -10.39 -29.04 -7.72
CA GLY A 458 -10.90 -27.72 -7.30
C GLY A 458 -10.58 -26.56 -8.24
N GLY A 459 -9.94 -26.80 -9.37
CA GLY A 459 -9.34 -25.74 -10.22
C GLY A 459 -10.29 -25.04 -11.23
N SER A 460 -11.60 -25.31 -11.23
CA SER A 460 -12.54 -24.72 -12.19
C SER A 460 -13.56 -23.74 -11.60
N ASP A 461 -13.46 -23.36 -10.33
CA ASP A 461 -14.38 -22.40 -9.74
C ASP A 461 -13.63 -21.20 -9.14
N GLY A 462 -13.70 -20.06 -9.81
CA GLY A 462 -13.56 -18.76 -9.17
C GLY A 462 -12.36 -17.90 -9.50
N ALA A 463 -12.12 -17.65 -10.77
CA ALA A 463 -11.58 -16.37 -11.21
C ALA A 463 -12.61 -15.62 -12.08
N GLU A 464 -13.85 -15.55 -11.63
CA GLU A 464 -14.73 -14.43 -12.00
C GLU A 464 -14.40 -13.27 -11.07
N LEU A 465 -13.50 -12.42 -11.54
CA LEU A 465 -13.46 -11.02 -11.10
C LEU A 465 -14.84 -10.44 -11.39
N PRO A 466 -15.48 -9.72 -10.44
CA PRO A 466 -16.70 -8.98 -10.74
C PRO A 466 -16.36 -8.00 -11.87
N ARG A 467 -16.94 -8.20 -13.03
CA ARG A 467 -17.06 -7.16 -14.05
C ARG A 467 -17.98 -6.10 -13.45
N GLU A 468 -17.38 -5.13 -12.83
CA GLU A 468 -18.05 -3.91 -12.43
C GLU A 468 -18.45 -3.17 -13.71
N GLN A 469 -19.71 -2.96 -13.80
CA GLN A 469 -20.51 -2.24 -14.77
C GLN A 469 -19.81 -0.95 -15.24
N ALA A 470 -19.25 -0.98 -16.44
CA ALA A 470 -19.02 0.21 -17.24
C ALA A 470 -20.16 0.34 -18.22
N ALA A 471 -21.23 1.03 -17.83
CA ALA A 471 -22.22 1.68 -18.71
C ALA A 471 -23.29 2.37 -17.85
N GLN A 472 -23.11 3.65 -17.55
CA GLN A 472 -24.06 4.76 -17.82
C GLN A 472 -23.50 6.08 -17.27
#